data_a4705305b8a9c271eda67b0a7fa8200a
#
_entry.id   a4705305b8a9c271eda67b0a7fa8200a
#
_cell.length_a   1.000
_cell.length_b   1.000
_cell.length_c   1.000
_cell.angle_alpha   90.00
_cell.angle_beta   90.00
_cell.angle_gamma   90.00
#
_symmetry.space_group_name_H-M   'P 1'
#
loop_
_entity.id
_entity.type
_entity.pdbx_description
1 polymer ?
#
loop_
_entity_poly.entity_id
_entity_poly.type
_entity_poly.pdbx_seq_one_letter_code
_entity_poly.pdbx_strand_id
1 'polypeptide(L)'
;KLGAKKVIAIDNDPSALEVTIQNAKQNKVNESKLSIHSHDAVPKHLDADILTANILARPLIELSNHFCQILNNDGVICLSGILTNQENDIHKTYSKEFTFVDISEKDGWISIIGQKKSM
;
A
#
# COMPACT_ATOMS: atom_id res chain seq x y z
N LYS A 1 -19.77 -3.91 4.74
CA LYS A 1 -18.70 -3.75 3.80
C LYS A 1 -18.95 -4.48 2.52
N LEU A 2 -18.99 -3.77 1.48
CA LEU A 2 -19.31 -4.31 0.17
C LEU A 2 -18.15 -5.06 -0.42
N GLY A 3 -18.45 -6.25 -0.89
CA GLY A 3 -17.48 -7.06 -1.55
C GLY A 3 -16.49 -7.68 -0.59
N ALA A 4 -15.94 -8.77 -0.99
CA ALA A 4 -14.97 -9.51 -0.21
C ALA A 4 -13.58 -9.12 -0.68
N LYS A 5 -13.18 -7.89 -0.41
CA LYS A 5 -11.89 -7.40 -0.88
C LYS A 5 -10.75 -7.88 0.01
N LYS A 6 -9.69 -8.31 -0.62
CA LYS A 6 -8.47 -8.65 0.09
C LYS A 6 -7.61 -7.41 0.26
N VAL A 7 -7.21 -7.16 1.49
CA VAL A 7 -6.38 -6.00 1.85
C VAL A 7 -5.04 -6.49 2.38
N ILE A 8 -3.96 -5.96 1.84
CA ILE A 8 -2.62 -6.22 2.36
C ILE A 8 -2.09 -4.92 2.92
N ALA A 9 -1.65 -4.95 4.17
CA ALA A 9 -1.07 -3.79 4.84
C ALA A 9 0.40 -4.08 5.13
N ILE A 10 1.26 -3.15 4.75
CA ILE A 10 2.70 -3.28 4.92
C ILE A 10 3.21 -2.08 5.69
N ASP A 11 3.93 -2.35 6.77
CA ASP A 11 4.49 -1.30 7.62
C ASP A 11 5.81 -1.79 8.17
N ASN A 12 6.73 -0.87 8.41
CA ASN A 12 8.03 -1.21 9.01
C ASN A 12 8.04 -1.04 10.53
N ASP A 13 6.91 -0.63 11.12
CA ASP A 13 6.79 -0.40 12.56
C ASP A 13 5.81 -1.41 13.15
N PRO A 14 6.28 -2.33 14.01
CA PRO A 14 5.37 -3.31 14.62
C PRO A 14 4.22 -2.69 15.40
N SER A 15 4.44 -1.53 16.02
CA SER A 15 3.37 -0.84 16.75
C SER A 15 2.26 -0.39 15.80
N ALA A 16 2.65 0.11 14.63
CA ALA A 16 1.67 0.53 13.63
C ALA A 16 0.89 -0.67 13.09
N LEU A 17 1.54 -1.82 12.94
CA LEU A 17 0.86 -3.04 12.50
C LEU A 17 -0.21 -3.45 13.51
N GLU A 18 0.09 -3.36 14.81
CA GLU A 18 -0.89 -3.66 15.84
C GLU A 18 -2.09 -2.72 15.79
N VAL A 19 -1.84 -1.43 15.60
CA VAL A 19 -2.92 -0.45 15.47
C VAL A 19 -3.79 -0.78 14.25
N THR A 20 -3.16 -1.19 13.16
CA THR A 20 -3.89 -1.58 11.96
C THR A 20 -4.81 -2.77 12.24
N ILE A 21 -4.32 -3.76 12.96
CA ILE A 21 -5.13 -4.92 13.34
C ILE A 21 -6.33 -4.49 14.18
N GLN A 22 -6.10 -3.66 15.19
CA GLN A 22 -7.16 -3.18 16.06
C GLN A 22 -8.21 -2.39 15.29
N ASN A 23 -7.77 -1.51 14.39
CA ASN A 23 -8.68 -0.73 13.57
C ASN A 23 -9.52 -1.61 12.65
N ALA A 24 -8.91 -2.65 12.10
CA ALA A 24 -9.62 -3.59 11.25
C ALA A 24 -10.72 -4.30 12.03
N LYS A 25 -10.43 -4.72 13.25
CA LYS A 25 -11.43 -5.36 14.11
C LYS A 25 -12.58 -4.43 14.45
N GLN A 26 -12.27 -3.17 14.77
CA GLN A 26 -13.29 -2.17 15.10
C GLN A 26 -14.19 -1.88 13.91
N ASN A 27 -13.64 -1.91 12.72
CA ASN A 27 -14.40 -1.63 11.51
C ASN A 27 -15.00 -2.90 10.88
N LYS A 28 -14.94 -3.99 11.60
CA LYS A 28 -15.55 -5.27 11.18
C LYS A 28 -14.97 -5.79 9.87
N VAL A 29 -13.70 -5.52 9.63
CA VAL A 29 -13.00 -6.10 8.49
C VAL A 29 -12.75 -7.58 8.79
N ASN A 30 -13.08 -8.43 7.84
CA ASN A 30 -12.87 -9.87 8.01
C ASN A 30 -11.37 -10.16 8.04
N GLU A 31 -10.90 -10.72 9.15
CA GLU A 31 -9.47 -10.98 9.35
C GLU A 31 -8.91 -11.95 8.32
N SER A 32 -9.73 -12.84 7.79
CA SER A 32 -9.28 -13.76 6.74
C SER A 32 -8.97 -13.05 5.43
N LYS A 33 -9.38 -11.79 5.28
CA LYS A 33 -9.13 -10.98 4.09
C LYS A 33 -8.16 -9.85 4.33
N LEU A 34 -7.63 -9.74 5.54
CA LEU A 34 -6.62 -8.74 5.90
C LEU A 34 -5.30 -9.47 6.17
N SER A 35 -4.27 -9.09 5.45
CA SER A 35 -2.93 -9.64 5.62
C SER A 35 -1.98 -8.51 5.96
N ILE A 36 -1.21 -8.67 7.02
CA ILE A 36 -0.34 -7.61 7.54
C ILE A 36 1.10 -8.13 7.56
N HIS A 37 2.01 -7.39 6.96
CA HIS A 37 3.40 -7.80 6.81
C HIS A 37 4.35 -6.65 7.03
N SER A 38 5.57 -6.97 7.50
CA SER A 38 6.65 -5.99 7.46
C SER A 38 7.22 -5.93 6.04
N HIS A 39 7.93 -4.83 5.74
CA HIS A 39 8.40 -4.61 4.36
C HIS A 39 9.42 -5.65 3.89
N ASP A 40 10.13 -6.30 4.81
CA ASP A 40 11.14 -7.30 4.48
C ASP A 40 10.58 -8.73 4.48
N ALA A 41 9.29 -8.88 4.69
CA ALA A 41 8.64 -10.19 4.78
C ALA A 41 7.35 -10.26 3.96
N VAL A 42 7.31 -9.57 2.82
CA VAL A 42 6.13 -9.57 1.96
C VAL A 42 6.08 -10.87 1.16
N PRO A 43 5.00 -11.66 1.31
CA PRO A 43 4.89 -12.92 0.56
C PRO A 43 4.86 -12.70 -0.95
N LYS A 44 5.35 -13.68 -1.69
CA LYS A 44 5.42 -13.58 -3.15
C LYS A 44 4.13 -13.99 -3.85
N HIS A 45 3.34 -14.84 -3.21
CA HIS A 45 2.17 -15.45 -3.85
C HIS A 45 0.88 -15.01 -3.18
N LEU A 46 0.68 -13.71 -3.12
CA LEU A 46 -0.57 -13.13 -2.65
C LEU A 46 -1.24 -12.40 -3.78
N ASP A 47 -2.55 -12.26 -3.68
CA ASP A 47 -3.29 -11.34 -4.52
C ASP A 47 -4.11 -10.42 -3.62
N ALA A 48 -4.28 -9.18 -4.03
CA ALA A 48 -4.98 -8.20 -3.23
C ALA A 48 -5.73 -7.22 -4.11
N ASP A 49 -6.82 -6.71 -3.58
CA ASP A 49 -7.56 -5.62 -4.22
C ASP A 49 -7.11 -4.27 -3.71
N ILE A 50 -6.59 -4.23 -2.48
CA ILE A 50 -6.09 -3.01 -1.87
C ILE A 50 -4.77 -3.34 -1.16
N LEU A 51 -3.77 -2.52 -1.41
CA LEU A 51 -2.48 -2.62 -0.74
C LEU A 51 -2.16 -1.27 -0.10
N THR A 52 -1.91 -1.26 1.21
CA THR A 52 -1.46 -0.06 1.90
C THR A 52 -0.03 -0.29 2.35
N ALA A 53 0.84 0.67 2.11
CA ALA A 53 2.24 0.57 2.49
C ALA A 53 2.68 1.86 3.16
N ASN A 54 3.06 1.77 4.42
CA ASN A 54 3.59 2.89 5.19
C ASN A 54 5.05 2.56 5.54
N ILE A 55 5.91 2.69 4.55
CA ILE A 55 7.33 2.40 4.67
C ILE A 55 8.12 3.53 4.01
N LEU A 56 9.43 3.53 4.21
CA LEU A 56 10.27 4.59 3.65
C LEU A 56 10.32 4.52 2.13
N ALA A 57 10.70 5.63 1.50
CA ALA A 57 10.67 5.75 0.04
C ALA A 57 11.54 4.72 -0.66
N ARG A 58 12.72 4.42 -0.12
CA ARG A 58 13.62 3.50 -0.78
C ARG A 58 13.05 2.07 -0.87
N PRO A 59 12.53 1.48 0.23
CA PRO A 59 11.83 0.20 0.11
C PRO A 59 10.63 0.27 -0.82
N LEU A 60 9.89 1.39 -0.84
CA LEU A 60 8.76 1.54 -1.75
C LEU A 60 9.19 1.40 -3.21
N ILE A 61 10.33 2.02 -3.56
CA ILE A 61 10.87 1.95 -4.91
C ILE A 61 11.32 0.52 -5.23
N GLU A 62 12.02 -0.11 -4.30
CA GLU A 62 12.54 -1.45 -4.50
C GLU A 62 11.44 -2.50 -4.63
N LEU A 63 10.32 -2.31 -3.93
CA LEU A 63 9.23 -3.26 -3.92
C LEU A 63 8.14 -2.98 -4.96
N SER A 64 8.31 -1.95 -5.78
CA SER A 64 7.25 -1.51 -6.70
C SER A 64 6.79 -2.62 -7.64
N ASN A 65 7.70 -3.39 -8.21
CA ASN A 65 7.33 -4.50 -9.09
C ASN A 65 6.58 -5.58 -8.33
N HIS A 66 7.02 -5.89 -7.12
CA HIS A 66 6.40 -6.91 -6.28
C HIS A 66 4.97 -6.48 -5.91
N PHE A 67 4.79 -5.22 -5.52
CA PHE A 67 3.47 -4.70 -5.19
C PHE A 67 2.54 -4.74 -6.40
N CYS A 68 3.07 -4.41 -7.58
CA CYS A 68 2.27 -4.47 -8.80
C CYS A 68 1.82 -5.90 -9.09
N GLN A 69 2.68 -6.89 -8.88
CA GLN A 69 2.34 -8.28 -9.10
C GLN A 69 1.28 -8.80 -8.12
N ILE A 70 1.32 -8.33 -6.89
CA ILE A 70 0.36 -8.74 -5.85
C ILE A 70 -1.02 -8.16 -6.13
N LEU A 71 -1.10 -6.94 -6.65
CA LEU A 71 -2.38 -6.28 -6.86
C LEU A 71 -3.11 -6.82 -8.08
N ASN A 72 -4.39 -7.06 -7.91
CA ASN A 72 -5.27 -7.41 -9.01
C ASN A 72 -5.45 -6.22 -9.95
N ASN A 73 -5.87 -6.48 -11.18
CA ASN A 73 -6.17 -5.39 -12.10
C ASN A 73 -7.21 -4.46 -11.48
N ASP A 74 -7.02 -3.17 -11.67
CA ASP A 74 -7.83 -2.12 -11.05
C ASP A 74 -7.71 -2.06 -9.52
N GLY A 75 -6.74 -2.77 -8.95
CA GLY A 75 -6.47 -2.71 -7.53
C GLY A 75 -5.95 -1.33 -7.12
N VAL A 76 -6.13 -1.00 -5.86
CA VAL A 76 -5.78 0.31 -5.31
C VAL A 76 -4.56 0.17 -4.41
N ILE A 77 -3.60 1.06 -4.58
CA ILE A 77 -2.42 1.14 -3.71
C ILE A 77 -2.43 2.47 -2.96
N CYS A 78 -2.14 2.41 -1.66
CA CYS A 78 -2.02 3.60 -0.82
C CYS A 78 -0.61 3.62 -0.25
N LEU A 79 0.16 4.64 -0.63
CA LEU A 79 1.55 4.78 -0.21
C LEU A 79 1.68 5.93 0.76
N SER A 80 2.38 5.73 1.86
CA SER A 80 2.68 6.79 2.81
C SER A 80 4.08 6.57 3.40
N GLY A 81 4.53 7.54 4.24
CA GLY A 81 5.89 7.49 4.73
C GLY A 81 6.88 8.14 3.78
N ILE A 82 6.39 8.95 2.85
CA ILE A 82 7.19 9.60 1.80
C ILE A 82 7.43 11.05 2.20
N LEU A 83 8.68 11.50 2.16
CA LEU A 83 8.97 12.91 2.36
C LEU A 83 8.72 13.69 1.06
N THR A 84 8.42 14.99 1.20
CA THR A 84 8.09 15.81 0.03
C THR A 84 9.20 15.80 -1.02
N ASN A 85 10.46 15.76 -0.60
CA ASN A 85 11.58 15.76 -1.55
C ASN A 85 11.79 14.40 -2.21
N GLN A 86 11.02 13.39 -1.85
CA GLN A 86 11.09 12.04 -2.43
C GLN A 86 9.94 11.76 -3.38
N GLU A 87 8.98 12.67 -3.46
CA GLU A 87 7.76 12.46 -4.24
C GLU A 87 8.04 12.16 -5.71
N ASN A 88 8.99 12.89 -6.31
CA ASN A 88 9.29 12.72 -7.74
C ASN A 88 9.78 11.31 -8.05
N ASP A 89 10.63 10.75 -7.20
CA ASP A 89 11.17 9.41 -7.42
C ASP A 89 10.07 8.35 -7.32
N ILE A 90 9.19 8.52 -6.34
CA ILE A 90 8.04 7.61 -6.17
C ILE A 90 7.11 7.72 -7.38
N HIS A 91 6.80 8.94 -7.81
CA HIS A 91 5.94 9.18 -8.94
C HIS A 91 6.51 8.53 -10.20
N LYS A 92 7.78 8.73 -10.47
CA LYS A 92 8.47 8.12 -11.61
C LYS A 92 8.37 6.61 -11.60
N THR A 93 8.62 6.01 -10.44
CA THR A 93 8.67 4.57 -10.30
C THR A 93 7.29 3.95 -10.51
N TYR A 94 6.26 4.54 -9.91
CA TYR A 94 4.93 3.95 -9.89
C TYR A 94 4.05 4.34 -11.08
N SER A 95 4.37 5.43 -11.79
CA SER A 95 3.52 5.91 -12.88
C SER A 95 3.46 4.96 -14.08
N LYS A 96 4.41 4.04 -14.18
CA LYS A 96 4.41 3.05 -15.26
C LYS A 96 3.24 2.11 -15.16
N GLU A 97 2.88 1.71 -13.93
CA GLU A 97 1.88 0.69 -13.69
C GLU A 97 0.62 1.22 -13.02
N PHE A 98 0.66 2.44 -12.50
CA PHE A 98 -0.45 3.01 -11.72
C PHE A 98 -0.85 4.36 -12.25
N THR A 99 -2.15 4.64 -12.16
CA THR A 99 -2.70 5.98 -12.37
C THR A 99 -2.91 6.59 -10.99
N PHE A 100 -2.37 7.79 -10.77
CA PHE A 100 -2.51 8.44 -9.48
C PHE A 100 -3.87 9.09 -9.37
N VAL A 101 -4.58 8.74 -8.29
CA VAL A 101 -5.94 9.21 -8.03
C VAL A 101 -5.91 10.42 -7.11
N ASP A 102 -5.04 10.40 -6.11
CA ASP A 102 -4.96 11.47 -5.13
C ASP A 102 -3.56 11.54 -4.54
N ILE A 103 -3.10 12.74 -4.26
CA ILE A 103 -1.83 12.99 -3.59
C ILE A 103 -2.11 14.03 -2.52
N SER A 104 -1.78 13.71 -1.26
CA SER A 104 -1.99 14.60 -0.12
C SER A 104 -0.66 14.86 0.57
N GLU A 105 -0.53 16.04 1.13
CA GLU A 105 0.65 16.40 1.91
C GLU A 105 0.23 16.94 3.27
N LYS A 106 0.93 16.51 4.31
CA LYS A 106 0.72 17.04 5.65
C LYS A 106 2.05 17.03 6.40
N ASP A 107 2.48 18.20 6.87
CA ASP A 107 3.68 18.36 7.69
C ASP A 107 4.93 17.77 7.04
N GLY A 108 5.06 17.93 5.73
CA GLY A 108 6.22 17.43 4.99
C GLY A 108 6.15 15.98 4.59
N TRP A 109 5.05 15.30 4.90
CA TRP A 109 4.84 13.90 4.52
C TRP A 109 3.78 13.79 3.43
N ILE A 110 4.01 12.88 2.50
CA ILE A 110 3.16 12.66 1.33
C ILE A 110 2.43 11.33 1.48
N SER A 111 1.15 11.34 1.12
CA SER A 111 0.35 10.12 0.92
C SER A 111 -0.15 10.10 -0.52
N ILE A 112 -0.02 8.96 -1.17
CA ILE A 112 -0.39 8.79 -2.57
C ILE A 112 -1.37 7.64 -2.69
N ILE A 113 -2.47 7.87 -3.41
CA ILE A 113 -3.42 6.82 -3.78
C ILE A 113 -3.34 6.62 -5.28
N GLY A 114 -3.08 5.39 -5.68
CA GLY A 114 -3.01 5.03 -7.09
C GLY A 114 -3.86 3.82 -7.40
N GLN A 115 -4.25 3.69 -8.65
CA GLN A 115 -4.99 2.53 -9.15
C GLN A 115 -4.16 1.83 -10.20
N LYS A 116 -4.04 0.51 -10.08
CA LYS A 116 -3.28 -0.27 -11.05
C LYS A 116 -3.97 -0.20 -12.40
N LYS A 117 -3.18 0.08 -13.44
CA LYS A 117 -3.70 0.16 -14.81
C LYS A 117 -4.16 -1.21 -15.26
N SER A 118 -5.31 -1.24 -15.94
CA SER A 118 -5.79 -2.46 -16.56
C SER A 118 -4.95 -2.80 -17.78
N MET A 119 -4.71 -4.08 -17.94
CA MET A 119 -3.96 -4.56 -19.10
C MET A 119 -4.91 -4.82 -20.26
#